data_523491a0698d8258573439db374975a5
#
_entry.id   523491a0698d8258573439db374975a5
#
_cell.length_a   1.000
_cell.length_b   1.000
_cell.length_c   1.000
_cell.angle_alpha   90.00
_cell.angle_beta   90.00
_cell.angle_gamma   90.00
#
_symmetry.space_group_name_H-M   'P 1'
#
loop_
_entity.id
_entity.type
_entity.pdbx_description
1 polymer ?
#
loop_
_entity_poly.entity_id
_entity_poly.type
_entity_poly.pdbx_seq_one_letter_code
_entity_poly.pdbx_strand_id
1 'polypeptide(L)'
;MFLDTVLARNPELVDTAAALHTSGAIPPDTYVMDLDAIEANAALLAAEAQLHGVGLWFVVKQLGRNPELIRAIARHLPDAAAIDTTEARILHTAGARLGNLGHLVQIPRRVLPELLARRPDFVTVYDLDNARAVAAAARAQGFVQEVLIRIEGADGSVYPGQEGGVPLDGLGAFAEAAEALDGIRIAGVTAFPCVLCDPATGRPIATPNFELALKARELLAGRGHQELKFSAPSATSAASLPLLARLGATHGEPGHALTGTTPLHALDPDQPEKPAYVYVSEVAHTLADGRPALFGGGFYARSHPHTALLPRTGARLPVRTAPAENIDYYRLLDAPPAGTGIRLGDTAVLAFRTQIFVTRSTVAVVSGLASGTPRLTGLYDAQGRAL
;
A
#
# COMPACT_ATOMS: atom_id res chain seq x y z
N MET A 1 9.94 -15.34 8.89
CA MET A 1 8.86 -14.38 8.59
C MET A 1 9.47 -12.99 8.35
N PHE A 2 8.73 -11.88 8.18
CA PHE A 2 9.30 -10.60 7.71
C PHE A 2 10.59 -10.14 8.41
N LEU A 3 10.71 -10.27 9.73
CA LEU A 3 11.95 -9.93 10.43
C LEU A 3 13.14 -10.77 9.96
N ASP A 4 12.95 -12.06 9.73
CA ASP A 4 14.02 -12.94 9.24
C ASP A 4 14.42 -12.55 7.81
N THR A 5 13.44 -12.21 6.97
CA THR A 5 13.68 -11.74 5.60
C THR A 5 14.47 -10.42 5.60
N VAL A 6 14.12 -9.47 6.48
CA VAL A 6 14.87 -8.21 6.60
C VAL A 6 16.30 -8.48 7.10
N LEU A 7 16.46 -9.30 8.14
CA LEU A 7 17.80 -9.65 8.68
C LEU A 7 18.68 -10.35 7.64
N ALA A 8 18.09 -11.16 6.76
CA ALA A 8 18.82 -11.85 5.71
C ALA A 8 19.18 -10.94 4.52
N ARG A 9 18.30 -9.98 4.15
CA ARG A 9 18.40 -9.24 2.88
C ARG A 9 18.73 -7.76 3.03
N ASN A 10 18.53 -7.19 4.22
CA ASN A 10 18.80 -5.79 4.54
C ASN A 10 19.20 -5.61 6.01
N PRO A 11 20.25 -6.33 6.51
CA PRO A 11 20.67 -6.25 7.90
C PRO A 11 21.12 -4.83 8.29
N GLU A 12 21.74 -4.10 7.36
CA GLU A 12 22.21 -2.72 7.59
C GLU A 12 21.06 -1.78 7.97
N LEU A 13 19.85 -2.04 7.47
CA LEU A 13 18.66 -1.27 7.87
C LEU A 13 18.32 -1.51 9.34
N VAL A 14 18.41 -2.75 9.82
CA VAL A 14 18.15 -3.12 11.22
C VAL A 14 19.17 -2.44 12.14
N ASP A 15 20.45 -2.52 11.79
CA ASP A 15 21.54 -1.93 12.58
C ASP A 15 21.44 -0.40 12.60
N THR A 16 21.17 0.22 11.46
CA THR A 16 21.00 1.68 11.35
C THR A 16 19.79 2.15 12.16
N ALA A 17 18.66 1.46 12.07
CA ALA A 17 17.46 1.81 12.81
C ALA A 17 17.67 1.72 14.32
N ALA A 18 18.35 0.66 14.79
CA ALA A 18 18.72 0.51 16.19
C ALA A 18 19.69 1.61 16.66
N ALA A 19 20.69 1.96 15.86
CA ALA A 19 21.64 3.02 16.17
C ALA A 19 20.97 4.40 16.25
N LEU A 20 20.07 4.73 15.30
CA LEU A 20 19.31 5.98 15.29
C LEU A 20 18.45 6.14 16.55
N HIS A 21 17.78 5.07 16.99
CA HIS A 21 17.00 5.11 18.21
C HIS A 21 17.89 5.20 19.45
N THR A 22 18.94 4.39 19.55
CA THR A 22 19.86 4.38 20.70
C THR A 22 20.56 5.73 20.88
N SER A 23 20.85 6.44 19.79
CA SER A 23 21.45 7.80 19.84
C SER A 23 20.42 8.90 20.13
N GLY A 24 19.11 8.61 20.15
CA GLY A 24 18.04 9.59 20.31
C GLY A 24 17.75 10.40 19.03
N ALA A 25 18.28 10.00 17.88
CA ALA A 25 18.01 10.67 16.60
C ALA A 25 16.57 10.42 16.10
N ILE A 26 15.96 9.32 16.51
CA ILE A 26 14.54 9.02 16.28
C ILE A 26 13.87 8.60 17.58
N PRO A 27 12.58 8.94 17.79
CA PRO A 27 11.82 8.46 18.96
C PRO A 27 11.42 6.98 18.78
N PRO A 28 10.98 6.30 19.85
CA PRO A 28 10.22 5.05 19.71
C PRO A 28 8.95 5.29 18.92
N ASP A 29 8.27 4.22 18.46
CA ASP A 29 7.13 4.29 17.55
C ASP A 29 7.50 4.95 16.21
N THR A 30 8.61 4.48 15.60
CA THR A 30 9.11 5.00 14.32
C THR A 30 9.26 3.89 13.30
N TYR A 31 8.71 4.09 12.11
CA TYR A 31 9.03 3.32 10.90
C TYR A 31 10.28 3.91 10.25
N VAL A 32 11.35 3.14 10.15
CA VAL A 32 12.59 3.52 9.47
C VAL A 32 12.56 2.95 8.06
N MET A 33 12.53 3.84 7.07
CA MET A 33 12.38 3.53 5.65
C MET A 33 13.72 3.66 4.93
N ASP A 34 14.11 2.61 4.21
CA ASP A 34 15.28 2.59 3.32
C ASP A 34 14.90 3.19 1.96
N LEU A 35 15.28 4.44 1.73
CA LEU A 35 15.01 5.16 0.50
C LEU A 35 15.62 4.47 -0.72
N ASP A 36 16.86 3.98 -0.58
CA ASP A 36 17.58 3.36 -1.69
C ASP A 36 16.91 2.06 -2.12
N ALA A 37 16.46 1.25 -1.16
CA ALA A 37 15.75 -0.01 -1.44
C ALA A 37 14.35 0.26 -2.04
N ILE A 38 13.63 1.28 -1.56
CA ILE A 38 12.32 1.66 -2.13
C ILE A 38 12.48 2.13 -3.58
N GLU A 39 13.49 2.95 -3.86
CA GLU A 39 13.76 3.40 -5.22
C GLU A 39 14.17 2.25 -6.15
N ALA A 40 15.02 1.35 -5.67
CA ALA A 40 15.40 0.15 -6.41
C ALA A 40 14.21 -0.77 -6.70
N ASN A 41 13.31 -0.95 -5.73
CA ASN A 41 12.06 -1.70 -5.91
C ASN A 41 11.15 -1.04 -6.96
N ALA A 42 11.04 0.29 -6.95
CA ALA A 42 10.26 1.02 -7.97
C ALA A 42 10.85 0.84 -9.37
N ALA A 43 12.18 0.90 -9.52
CA ALA A 43 12.87 0.65 -10.77
C ALA A 43 12.67 -0.78 -11.28
N LEU A 44 12.77 -1.77 -10.38
CA LEU A 44 12.50 -3.18 -10.67
C LEU A 44 11.07 -3.37 -11.18
N LEU A 45 10.08 -2.84 -10.46
CA LEU A 45 8.67 -2.94 -10.82
C LEU A 45 8.39 -2.27 -12.17
N ALA A 46 9.03 -1.13 -12.47
CA ALA A 46 8.89 -0.45 -13.76
C ALA A 46 9.45 -1.32 -14.91
N ALA A 47 10.61 -1.95 -14.72
CA ALA A 47 11.21 -2.82 -15.72
C ALA A 47 10.33 -4.07 -15.97
N GLU A 48 9.86 -4.73 -14.93
CA GLU A 48 8.96 -5.88 -15.04
C GLU A 48 7.62 -5.51 -15.69
N ALA A 49 7.06 -4.37 -15.33
CA ALA A 49 5.84 -3.85 -15.93
C ALA A 49 6.00 -3.60 -17.44
N GLN A 50 7.12 -3.01 -17.84
CA GLN A 50 7.46 -2.81 -19.25
C GLN A 50 7.62 -4.14 -20.00
N LEU A 51 8.32 -5.11 -19.40
CA LEU A 51 8.52 -6.44 -19.98
C LEU A 51 7.19 -7.15 -20.27
N HIS A 52 6.22 -6.98 -19.39
CA HIS A 52 4.91 -7.64 -19.48
C HIS A 52 3.81 -6.78 -20.12
N GLY A 53 4.08 -5.53 -20.48
CA GLY A 53 3.10 -4.63 -21.10
C GLY A 53 1.97 -4.24 -20.14
N VAL A 54 2.21 -4.18 -18.83
CA VAL A 54 1.24 -3.80 -17.80
C VAL A 54 1.60 -2.42 -17.25
N GLY A 55 0.66 -1.47 -17.26
CA GLY A 55 0.84 -0.18 -16.59
C GLY A 55 0.78 -0.31 -15.07
N LEU A 56 1.44 0.58 -14.34
CA LEU A 56 1.41 0.58 -12.89
C LEU A 56 0.98 1.94 -12.34
N TRP A 57 0.06 1.90 -11.37
CA TRP A 57 -0.30 3.03 -10.52
C TRP A 57 0.13 2.72 -9.09
N PHE A 58 1.21 3.34 -8.62
CA PHE A 58 1.70 3.04 -7.28
C PHE A 58 0.78 3.58 -6.17
N VAL A 59 0.81 2.93 -5.01
CA VAL A 59 -0.04 3.24 -3.85
C VAL A 59 0.84 3.51 -2.63
N VAL A 60 0.53 4.55 -1.84
CA VAL A 60 1.42 5.09 -0.80
C VAL A 60 0.97 4.88 0.64
N LYS A 61 -0.08 4.10 0.88
CA LYS A 61 -0.56 3.77 2.23
C LYS A 61 0.52 3.16 3.12
N GLN A 62 1.36 2.32 2.53
CA GLN A 62 2.43 1.60 3.20
C GLN A 62 3.67 2.46 3.47
N LEU A 63 3.72 3.65 2.88
CA LEU A 63 4.83 4.60 2.95
C LEU A 63 4.54 5.79 3.87
N GLY A 64 3.40 5.77 4.60
CA GLY A 64 2.98 6.92 5.41
C GLY A 64 2.76 8.18 4.57
N ARG A 65 2.36 8.03 3.29
CA ARG A 65 2.15 9.16 2.38
C ARG A 65 3.36 10.10 2.29
N ASN A 66 4.56 9.57 2.50
CA ASN A 66 5.78 10.35 2.64
C ASN A 66 6.19 11.00 1.31
N PRO A 67 6.33 12.35 1.24
CA PRO A 67 6.61 13.03 -0.02
C PRO A 67 8.02 12.79 -0.56
N GLU A 68 8.98 12.46 0.28
CA GLU A 68 10.34 12.12 -0.16
C GLU A 68 10.36 10.77 -0.88
N LEU A 69 9.69 9.76 -0.29
CA LEU A 69 9.53 8.45 -0.90
C LEU A 69 8.69 8.51 -2.18
N ILE A 70 7.62 9.33 -2.20
CA ILE A 70 6.80 9.54 -3.41
C ILE A 70 7.66 10.08 -4.55
N ARG A 71 8.51 11.09 -4.30
CA ARG A 71 9.41 11.66 -5.33
C ARG A 71 10.41 10.62 -5.85
N ALA A 72 10.94 9.77 -4.99
CA ALA A 72 11.84 8.70 -5.40
C ALA A 72 11.14 7.69 -6.31
N ILE A 73 9.95 7.23 -5.92
CA ILE A 73 9.15 6.27 -6.70
C ILE A 73 8.73 6.87 -8.04
N ALA A 74 8.27 8.13 -8.05
CA ALA A 74 7.77 8.80 -9.25
C ALA A 74 8.82 8.99 -10.35
N ARG A 75 10.12 8.87 -10.04
CA ARG A 75 11.19 8.84 -11.07
C ARG A 75 11.11 7.60 -11.97
N HIS A 76 10.56 6.52 -11.48
CA HIS A 76 10.46 5.24 -12.18
C HIS A 76 9.02 4.87 -12.53
N LEU A 77 8.08 5.19 -11.67
CA LEU A 77 6.63 4.96 -11.79
C LEU A 77 5.93 6.32 -11.63
N PRO A 78 5.68 7.06 -12.72
CA PRO A 78 5.18 8.43 -12.62
C PRO A 78 3.71 8.51 -12.17
N ASP A 79 2.94 7.44 -12.32
CA ASP A 79 1.50 7.41 -12.12
C ASP A 79 1.12 6.72 -10.80
N ALA A 80 0.18 7.32 -10.07
CA ALA A 80 -0.28 6.80 -8.78
C ALA A 80 -1.79 6.60 -8.73
N ALA A 81 -2.24 5.61 -7.97
CA ALA A 81 -3.63 5.47 -7.56
C ALA A 81 -3.83 6.12 -6.19
N ALA A 82 -4.64 7.16 -6.13
CA ALA A 82 -4.99 7.82 -4.88
C ALA A 82 -6.23 7.16 -4.26
N ILE A 83 -6.06 6.70 -3.02
CA ILE A 83 -7.14 6.00 -2.30
C ILE A 83 -8.19 6.98 -1.78
N ASP A 84 -7.76 8.15 -1.34
CA ASP A 84 -8.65 9.20 -0.83
C ASP A 84 -8.20 10.61 -1.26
N THR A 85 -8.97 11.60 -0.87
CA THR A 85 -8.75 13.01 -1.23
C THR A 85 -7.46 13.59 -0.66
N THR A 86 -7.05 13.17 0.53
CA THR A 86 -5.82 13.61 1.18
C THR A 86 -4.61 13.05 0.44
N GLU A 87 -4.66 11.77 0.10
CA GLU A 87 -3.62 11.10 -0.67
C GLU A 87 -3.45 11.72 -2.06
N ALA A 88 -4.57 12.03 -2.75
CA ALA A 88 -4.51 12.70 -4.05
C ALA A 88 -3.79 14.06 -4.02
N ARG A 89 -4.03 14.85 -2.96
CA ARG A 89 -3.34 16.13 -2.76
C ARG A 89 -1.85 15.95 -2.52
N ILE A 90 -1.48 15.00 -1.67
CA ILE A 90 -0.07 14.72 -1.33
C ILE A 90 0.68 14.20 -2.55
N LEU A 91 0.13 13.24 -3.28
CA LEU A 91 0.72 12.69 -4.50
C LEU A 91 0.99 13.79 -5.53
N HIS A 92 -0.03 14.61 -5.82
CA HIS A 92 0.12 15.71 -6.76
C HIS A 92 1.17 16.76 -6.31
N THR A 93 1.15 17.12 -5.01
CA THR A 93 2.13 18.09 -4.46
C THR A 93 3.55 17.52 -4.47
N ALA A 94 3.71 16.22 -4.30
CA ALA A 94 5.01 15.54 -4.38
C ALA A 94 5.49 15.30 -5.82
N GLY A 95 4.68 15.63 -6.86
CA GLY A 95 5.05 15.55 -8.27
C GLY A 95 4.64 14.25 -8.97
N ALA A 96 3.86 13.38 -8.34
CA ALA A 96 3.27 12.21 -9.00
C ALA A 96 2.04 12.62 -9.83
N ARG A 97 1.83 11.96 -10.96
CA ARG A 97 0.58 12.09 -11.73
C ARG A 97 -0.51 11.24 -11.08
N LEU A 98 -1.75 11.68 -11.19
CA LEU A 98 -2.91 10.94 -10.69
C LEU A 98 -3.43 10.01 -11.78
N GLY A 99 -3.00 8.76 -11.79
CA GLY A 99 -3.45 7.75 -12.74
C GLY A 99 -4.88 7.31 -12.45
N ASN A 100 -5.23 7.06 -11.19
CA ASN A 100 -6.61 6.69 -10.81
C ASN A 100 -7.04 7.34 -9.49
N LEU A 101 -8.27 7.85 -9.45
CA LEU A 101 -8.93 8.36 -8.24
C LEU A 101 -10.17 7.54 -7.90
N GLY A 102 -10.47 7.39 -6.62
CA GLY A 102 -11.75 6.82 -6.16
C GLY A 102 -11.81 5.30 -6.16
N HIS A 103 -10.66 4.62 -6.22
CA HIS A 103 -10.61 3.16 -6.32
C HIS A 103 -11.24 2.42 -5.11
N LEU A 104 -10.95 2.82 -3.86
CA LEU A 104 -11.47 2.17 -2.64
C LEU A 104 -12.49 3.02 -1.89
N VAL A 105 -12.56 4.31 -2.16
CA VAL A 105 -13.57 5.21 -1.61
C VAL A 105 -13.90 6.28 -2.65
N GLN A 106 -15.18 6.54 -2.84
CA GLN A 106 -15.61 7.54 -3.81
C GLN A 106 -15.23 8.95 -3.36
N ILE A 107 -14.85 9.77 -4.31
CA ILE A 107 -14.46 11.15 -4.04
C ILE A 107 -15.68 11.95 -3.58
N PRO A 108 -15.63 12.63 -2.43
CA PRO A 108 -16.74 13.44 -1.96
C PRO A 108 -17.14 14.49 -3.00
N ARG A 109 -18.42 14.61 -3.29
CA ARG A 109 -18.97 15.43 -4.38
C ARG A 109 -18.44 16.87 -4.38
N ARG A 110 -18.27 17.47 -3.21
CA ARG A 110 -17.79 18.86 -3.09
C ARG A 110 -16.29 19.03 -3.36
N VAL A 111 -15.52 17.94 -3.35
CA VAL A 111 -14.08 17.92 -3.60
C VAL A 111 -13.76 17.58 -5.06
N LEU A 112 -14.70 16.99 -5.79
CA LEU A 112 -14.50 16.61 -7.19
C LEU A 112 -13.95 17.75 -8.07
N PRO A 113 -14.49 19.00 -8.04
CA PRO A 113 -13.95 20.08 -8.87
C PRO A 113 -12.46 20.37 -8.61
N GLU A 114 -12.03 20.33 -7.35
CA GLU A 114 -10.64 20.54 -6.95
C GLU A 114 -9.73 19.44 -7.50
N LEU A 115 -10.14 18.19 -7.36
CA LEU A 115 -9.30 17.06 -7.78
C LEU A 115 -9.29 16.87 -9.29
N LEU A 116 -10.41 17.11 -9.97
CA LEU A 116 -10.49 17.05 -11.44
C LEU A 116 -9.69 18.16 -12.11
N ALA A 117 -9.49 19.32 -11.45
CA ALA A 117 -8.58 20.37 -11.93
C ALA A 117 -7.12 19.89 -12.03
N ARG A 118 -6.75 18.81 -11.32
CA ARG A 118 -5.43 18.17 -11.37
C ARG A 118 -5.28 17.16 -12.52
N ARG A 119 -6.34 17.00 -13.33
CA ARG A 119 -6.36 16.15 -14.52
C ARG A 119 -5.94 14.71 -14.26
N PRO A 120 -6.63 13.96 -13.38
CA PRO A 120 -6.39 12.54 -13.25
C PRO A 120 -6.69 11.81 -14.57
N ASP A 121 -5.90 10.77 -14.88
CA ASP A 121 -6.16 9.98 -16.09
C ASP A 121 -7.53 9.30 -15.97
N PHE A 122 -7.81 8.66 -14.84
CA PHE A 122 -9.06 7.97 -14.59
C PHE A 122 -9.69 8.35 -13.25
N VAL A 123 -11.02 8.31 -13.21
CA VAL A 123 -11.82 8.32 -11.97
C VAL A 123 -12.65 7.04 -11.91
N THR A 124 -12.50 6.28 -10.84
CA THR A 124 -13.33 5.09 -10.61
C THR A 124 -14.69 5.49 -10.05
N VAL A 125 -15.77 4.98 -10.64
CA VAL A 125 -17.15 5.21 -10.21
C VAL A 125 -17.82 3.90 -9.82
N TYR A 126 -18.67 3.95 -8.77
CA TYR A 126 -19.36 2.78 -8.19
C TYR A 126 -20.82 2.69 -8.59
N ASP A 127 -21.42 3.82 -8.94
CA ASP A 127 -22.82 3.95 -9.26
C ASP A 127 -23.06 5.13 -10.21
N LEU A 128 -24.29 5.25 -10.68
CA LEU A 128 -24.66 6.30 -11.65
C LEU A 128 -24.66 7.71 -11.03
N ASP A 129 -24.91 7.85 -9.72
CA ASP A 129 -24.89 9.16 -9.07
C ASP A 129 -23.45 9.69 -8.92
N ASN A 130 -22.48 8.80 -8.66
CA ASN A 130 -21.07 9.14 -8.72
C ASN A 130 -20.66 9.53 -10.16
N ALA A 131 -21.07 8.74 -11.17
CA ALA A 131 -20.80 9.06 -12.58
C ALA A 131 -21.37 10.44 -12.98
N ARG A 132 -22.62 10.76 -12.59
CA ARG A 132 -23.24 12.08 -12.80
C ARG A 132 -22.47 13.21 -12.12
N ALA A 133 -21.98 12.97 -10.89
CA ALA A 133 -21.22 13.98 -10.16
C ALA A 133 -19.87 14.27 -10.83
N VAL A 134 -19.17 13.24 -11.31
CA VAL A 134 -17.91 13.38 -12.07
C VAL A 134 -18.19 14.09 -13.40
N ALA A 135 -19.21 13.68 -14.14
CA ALA A 135 -19.61 14.29 -15.41
C ALA A 135 -19.91 15.80 -15.26
N ALA A 136 -20.71 16.16 -14.25
CA ALA A 136 -21.04 17.56 -13.98
C ALA A 136 -19.80 18.41 -13.65
N ALA A 137 -18.88 17.87 -12.84
CA ALA A 137 -17.66 18.57 -12.43
C ALA A 137 -16.65 18.70 -13.60
N ALA A 138 -16.51 17.69 -14.45
CA ALA A 138 -15.64 17.73 -15.62
C ALA A 138 -16.19 18.69 -16.69
N ARG A 139 -17.49 18.62 -16.98
CA ARG A 139 -18.16 19.55 -17.90
C ARG A 139 -18.03 21.00 -17.47
N ALA A 140 -18.18 21.29 -16.18
CA ALA A 140 -18.01 22.65 -15.65
C ALA A 140 -16.59 23.18 -15.86
N GLN A 141 -15.60 22.32 -16.06
CA GLN A 141 -14.21 22.66 -16.34
C GLN A 141 -13.84 22.51 -17.83
N GLY A 142 -14.82 22.21 -18.70
CA GLY A 142 -14.64 22.18 -20.16
C GLY A 142 -13.88 20.96 -20.69
N PHE A 143 -13.97 19.78 -20.02
CA PHE A 143 -13.33 18.57 -20.52
C PHE A 143 -14.18 17.31 -20.28
N VAL A 144 -13.76 16.21 -20.88
CA VAL A 144 -14.33 14.87 -20.69
C VAL A 144 -13.37 14.05 -19.84
N GLN A 145 -13.85 13.56 -18.68
CA GLN A 145 -13.10 12.70 -17.78
C GLN A 145 -13.30 11.24 -18.15
N GLU A 146 -12.22 10.49 -18.31
CA GLU A 146 -12.25 9.05 -18.41
C GLU A 146 -12.61 8.40 -17.07
N VAL A 147 -13.56 7.44 -17.11
CA VAL A 147 -14.00 6.73 -15.91
C VAL A 147 -13.77 5.23 -16.04
N LEU A 148 -13.34 4.63 -14.92
CA LEU A 148 -13.36 3.19 -14.72
C LEU A 148 -14.61 2.81 -13.93
N ILE A 149 -15.35 1.82 -14.41
CA ILE A 149 -16.48 1.27 -13.67
C ILE A 149 -15.95 0.24 -12.69
N ARG A 150 -16.19 0.45 -11.38
CA ARG A 150 -15.94 -0.61 -10.42
C ARG A 150 -17.05 -1.64 -10.51
N ILE A 151 -16.65 -2.88 -10.72
CA ILE A 151 -17.56 -4.02 -10.73
C ILE A 151 -17.71 -4.53 -9.31
N GLU A 152 -18.96 -4.78 -8.89
CA GLU A 152 -19.25 -5.37 -7.58
C GLU A 152 -18.62 -6.75 -7.48
N GLY A 153 -17.99 -7.02 -6.35
CA GLY A 153 -17.27 -8.27 -6.15
C GLY A 153 -18.22 -9.45 -5.89
N ALA A 154 -17.73 -10.65 -6.16
CA ALA A 154 -18.43 -11.88 -5.83
C ALA A 154 -18.60 -12.05 -4.31
N ASP A 155 -19.69 -12.68 -3.90
CA ASP A 155 -19.97 -12.98 -2.49
C ASP A 155 -18.79 -13.68 -1.81
N GLY A 156 -18.43 -13.20 -0.61
CA GLY A 156 -17.35 -13.75 0.19
C GLY A 156 -15.92 -13.47 -0.33
N SER A 157 -15.78 -12.76 -1.46
CA SER A 157 -14.47 -12.43 -2.05
C SER A 157 -14.05 -10.97 -1.86
N VAL A 158 -14.84 -10.17 -1.13
CA VAL A 158 -14.57 -8.76 -0.83
C VAL A 158 -14.24 -8.58 0.64
N TYR A 159 -13.27 -7.70 0.95
CA TYR A 159 -12.99 -7.37 2.34
C TYR A 159 -14.13 -6.56 2.96
N PRO A 160 -14.55 -6.87 4.21
CA PRO A 160 -15.55 -6.08 4.92
C PRO A 160 -15.21 -4.58 4.94
N GLY A 161 -16.17 -3.72 4.60
CA GLY A 161 -16.01 -2.27 4.49
C GLY A 161 -15.37 -1.80 3.17
N GLN A 162 -15.24 -2.69 2.17
CA GLN A 162 -14.72 -2.37 0.84
C GLN A 162 -15.66 -2.88 -0.28
N GLU A 163 -16.91 -3.09 0.07
CA GLU A 163 -18.00 -3.52 -0.82
C GLU A 163 -18.38 -2.36 -1.76
N GLY A 164 -19.22 -2.69 -2.74
CA GLY A 164 -19.81 -1.74 -3.67
C GLY A 164 -19.20 -1.78 -5.07
N GLY A 165 -19.96 -1.25 -6.00
CA GLY A 165 -19.69 -1.29 -7.43
C GLY A 165 -20.97 -1.53 -8.21
N VAL A 166 -20.87 -1.63 -9.53
CA VAL A 166 -21.95 -1.96 -10.43
C VAL A 166 -22.08 -3.47 -10.55
N PRO A 167 -23.22 -4.09 -10.21
CA PRO A 167 -23.44 -5.50 -10.42
C PRO A 167 -23.31 -5.86 -11.91
N LEU A 168 -22.77 -7.05 -12.22
CA LEU A 168 -22.52 -7.45 -13.62
C LEU A 168 -23.78 -7.48 -14.46
N ASP A 169 -24.90 -7.93 -13.90
CA ASP A 169 -26.22 -7.98 -14.55
C ASP A 169 -26.81 -6.57 -14.77
N GLY A 170 -26.47 -5.60 -13.94
CA GLY A 170 -26.85 -4.19 -14.08
C GLY A 170 -25.95 -3.37 -15.00
N LEU A 171 -24.79 -3.93 -15.43
CA LEU A 171 -23.78 -3.17 -16.18
C LEU A 171 -24.28 -2.59 -17.49
N GLY A 172 -25.13 -3.31 -18.22
CA GLY A 172 -25.72 -2.84 -19.49
C GLY A 172 -26.54 -1.56 -19.33
N ALA A 173 -27.44 -1.55 -18.34
CA ALA A 173 -28.23 -0.37 -18.01
C ALA A 173 -27.41 0.79 -17.47
N PHE A 174 -26.40 0.49 -16.65
CA PHE A 174 -25.45 1.50 -16.17
C PHE A 174 -24.69 2.14 -17.33
N ALA A 175 -24.15 1.34 -18.26
CA ALA A 175 -23.37 1.82 -19.39
C ALA A 175 -24.23 2.73 -20.29
N GLU A 176 -25.46 2.33 -20.64
CA GLU A 176 -26.38 3.14 -21.42
C GLU A 176 -26.66 4.49 -20.76
N ALA A 177 -26.92 4.50 -19.46
CA ALA A 177 -27.15 5.74 -18.72
C ALA A 177 -25.88 6.61 -18.60
N ALA A 178 -24.71 6.01 -18.47
CA ALA A 178 -23.44 6.73 -18.38
C ALA A 178 -22.98 7.29 -19.74
N GLU A 179 -23.21 6.57 -20.83
CA GLU A 179 -22.97 7.01 -22.22
C GLU A 179 -23.79 8.29 -22.59
N ALA A 180 -24.94 8.48 -21.96
CA ALA A 180 -25.77 9.66 -22.12
C ALA A 180 -25.29 10.89 -21.32
N LEU A 181 -24.26 10.77 -20.51
CA LEU A 181 -23.74 11.85 -19.69
C LEU A 181 -22.62 12.62 -20.39
N ASP A 182 -22.91 13.90 -20.72
CA ASP A 182 -21.84 14.81 -21.15
C ASP A 182 -20.81 15.04 -20.04
N GLY A 183 -19.53 14.95 -20.39
CA GLY A 183 -18.40 15.23 -19.47
C GLY A 183 -17.71 14.00 -18.90
N ILE A 184 -18.16 12.78 -19.22
CA ILE A 184 -17.43 11.54 -18.95
C ILE A 184 -17.36 10.64 -20.17
N ARG A 185 -16.40 9.70 -20.14
CA ARG A 185 -16.29 8.60 -21.12
C ARG A 185 -15.93 7.32 -20.36
N ILE A 186 -16.66 6.23 -20.64
CA ILE A 186 -16.30 4.91 -20.12
C ILE A 186 -15.00 4.48 -20.79
N ALA A 187 -13.97 4.25 -19.98
CA ALA A 187 -12.63 3.90 -20.45
C ALA A 187 -12.16 2.52 -19.95
N GLY A 188 -12.92 1.88 -19.06
CA GLY A 188 -12.56 0.55 -18.57
C GLY A 188 -13.29 0.14 -17.31
N VAL A 189 -12.73 -0.90 -16.69
CA VAL A 189 -13.27 -1.53 -15.49
C VAL A 189 -12.21 -1.77 -14.45
N THR A 190 -12.63 -1.93 -13.21
CA THR A 190 -11.82 -2.44 -12.10
C THR A 190 -12.69 -3.27 -11.16
N ALA A 191 -12.07 -4.13 -10.36
CA ALA A 191 -12.69 -4.83 -9.25
C ALA A 191 -11.67 -4.99 -8.10
N PHE A 192 -12.09 -5.42 -6.92
CA PHE A 192 -11.17 -5.56 -5.79
C PHE A 192 -11.65 -6.58 -4.74
N PRO A 193 -10.73 -7.41 -4.25
CA PRO A 193 -9.36 -7.65 -4.74
C PRO A 193 -9.37 -8.53 -6.01
N CYS A 194 -8.48 -8.25 -6.97
CA CYS A 194 -8.34 -9.06 -8.18
C CYS A 194 -7.29 -10.17 -8.07
N VAL A 195 -6.22 -9.93 -7.33
CA VAL A 195 -5.13 -10.89 -7.12
C VAL A 195 -4.87 -11.03 -5.63
N LEU A 196 -4.66 -12.24 -5.18
CA LEU A 196 -4.23 -12.59 -3.83
C LEU A 196 -2.99 -13.50 -3.88
N CYS A 197 -2.35 -13.67 -2.74
CA CYS A 197 -1.34 -14.71 -2.55
C CYS A 197 -2.03 -15.97 -2.03
N ASP A 198 -1.85 -17.08 -2.70
CA ASP A 198 -2.25 -18.40 -2.17
C ASP A 198 -1.22 -18.83 -1.09
N PRO A 199 -1.65 -18.96 0.17
CA PRO A 199 -0.72 -19.33 1.25
C PRO A 199 -0.21 -20.78 1.14
N ALA A 200 -0.91 -21.64 0.41
CA ALA A 200 -0.52 -23.05 0.25
C ALA A 200 0.61 -23.21 -0.77
N THR A 201 0.58 -22.42 -1.84
CA THR A 201 1.56 -22.51 -2.94
C THR A 201 2.60 -21.39 -2.94
N GLY A 202 2.38 -20.32 -2.16
CA GLY A 202 3.22 -19.12 -2.20
C GLY A 202 3.20 -18.40 -3.55
N ARG A 203 2.10 -18.50 -4.31
CA ARG A 203 1.97 -17.92 -5.66
C ARG A 203 0.83 -16.92 -5.75
N PRO A 204 0.94 -15.93 -6.64
CA PRO A 204 -0.19 -15.05 -6.95
C PRO A 204 -1.28 -15.83 -7.70
N ILE A 205 -2.53 -15.66 -7.27
CA ILE A 205 -3.73 -16.24 -7.88
C ILE A 205 -4.76 -15.16 -8.18
N ALA A 206 -5.47 -15.31 -9.30
CA ALA A 206 -6.63 -14.50 -9.61
C ALA A 206 -7.81 -14.90 -8.70
N THR A 207 -8.61 -13.91 -8.31
CA THR A 207 -9.83 -14.10 -7.53
C THR A 207 -11.05 -14.18 -8.44
N PRO A 208 -12.24 -14.59 -7.94
CA PRO A 208 -13.48 -14.48 -8.68
C PRO A 208 -13.78 -13.05 -9.17
N ASN A 209 -13.34 -12.01 -8.44
CA ASN A 209 -13.52 -10.61 -8.85
C ASN A 209 -12.74 -10.27 -10.14
N PHE A 210 -11.59 -10.91 -10.36
CA PHE A 210 -10.84 -10.78 -11.61
C PHE A 210 -11.68 -11.25 -12.79
N GLU A 211 -12.31 -12.41 -12.67
CA GLU A 211 -13.16 -12.97 -13.72
C GLU A 211 -14.40 -12.12 -13.99
N LEU A 212 -15.03 -11.56 -12.94
CA LEU A 212 -16.16 -10.64 -13.08
C LEU A 212 -15.75 -9.39 -13.86
N ALA A 213 -14.59 -8.80 -13.57
CA ALA A 213 -14.07 -7.64 -14.30
C ALA A 213 -13.74 -7.96 -15.77
N LEU A 214 -13.23 -9.16 -16.06
CA LEU A 214 -13.03 -9.61 -17.45
C LEU A 214 -14.36 -9.68 -18.21
N LYS A 215 -15.37 -10.33 -17.64
CA LYS A 215 -16.72 -10.42 -18.23
C LYS A 215 -17.33 -9.04 -18.44
N ALA A 216 -17.17 -8.14 -17.48
CA ALA A 216 -17.63 -6.76 -17.59
C ALA A 216 -16.95 -6.01 -18.75
N ARG A 217 -15.63 -6.16 -18.92
CA ARG A 217 -14.89 -5.59 -20.05
C ARG A 217 -15.39 -6.14 -21.39
N GLU A 218 -15.64 -7.44 -21.47
CA GLU A 218 -16.20 -8.07 -22.68
C GLU A 218 -17.60 -7.55 -23.01
N LEU A 219 -18.47 -7.38 -22.02
CA LEU A 219 -19.79 -6.79 -22.21
C LEU A 219 -19.71 -5.35 -22.74
N LEU A 220 -18.80 -4.53 -22.19
CA LEU A 220 -18.59 -3.16 -22.68
C LEU A 220 -18.01 -3.15 -24.10
N ALA A 221 -17.07 -4.05 -24.41
CA ALA A 221 -16.53 -4.19 -25.75
C ALA A 221 -17.62 -4.59 -26.78
N GLY A 222 -18.55 -5.48 -26.40
CA GLY A 222 -19.73 -5.85 -27.19
C GLY A 222 -20.69 -4.69 -27.44
N ARG A 223 -20.68 -3.64 -26.61
CA ARG A 223 -21.42 -2.38 -26.81
C ARG A 223 -20.68 -1.38 -27.72
N GLY A 224 -19.46 -1.69 -28.16
CA GLY A 224 -18.66 -0.84 -29.05
C GLY A 224 -17.58 -0.02 -28.38
N HIS A 225 -17.39 -0.14 -27.06
CA HIS A 225 -16.25 0.49 -26.40
C HIS A 225 -14.94 -0.20 -26.82
N GLN A 226 -13.92 0.60 -27.15
CA GLN A 226 -12.62 0.12 -27.60
C GLN A 226 -11.53 0.50 -26.62
N GLU A 227 -10.39 -0.22 -26.67
CA GLU A 227 -9.19 0.07 -25.86
C GLU A 227 -9.46 0.13 -24.34
N LEU A 228 -10.44 -0.64 -23.89
CA LEU A 228 -10.87 -0.67 -22.50
C LEU A 228 -9.74 -1.08 -21.56
N LYS A 229 -9.45 -0.24 -20.58
CA LYS A 229 -8.53 -0.56 -19.52
C LYS A 229 -9.15 -1.55 -18.54
N PHE A 230 -8.30 -2.38 -17.97
CA PHE A 230 -8.66 -3.23 -16.84
C PHE A 230 -7.61 -3.07 -15.74
N SER A 231 -7.93 -2.32 -14.70
CA SER A 231 -7.13 -2.26 -13.48
C SER A 231 -7.44 -3.45 -12.59
N ALA A 232 -6.41 -4.27 -12.32
CA ALA A 232 -6.53 -5.46 -11.49
C ALA A 232 -5.71 -5.30 -10.18
N PRO A 233 -6.21 -4.53 -9.22
CA PRO A 233 -5.51 -4.21 -7.98
C PRO A 233 -5.50 -5.38 -7.00
N SER A 234 -4.66 -5.24 -5.98
CA SER A 234 -4.26 -6.14 -4.92
C SER A 234 -3.09 -7.05 -5.32
N ALA A 235 -2.21 -7.28 -4.37
CA ALA A 235 -1.01 -8.14 -4.46
C ALA A 235 -0.13 -7.90 -5.69
N THR A 236 -0.17 -6.69 -6.28
CA THR A 236 0.71 -6.33 -7.40
C THR A 236 2.17 -6.32 -6.94
N SER A 237 3.00 -7.13 -7.60
CA SER A 237 4.44 -7.31 -7.35
C SER A 237 5.10 -7.84 -8.62
N ALA A 238 6.41 -7.86 -8.70
CA ALA A 238 7.14 -8.46 -9.83
C ALA A 238 6.65 -9.88 -10.09
N ALA A 239 6.45 -10.70 -9.06
CA ALA A 239 5.95 -12.06 -9.18
C ALA A 239 4.53 -12.18 -9.76
N SER A 240 3.69 -11.14 -9.62
CA SER A 240 2.30 -11.17 -10.10
C SER A 240 2.11 -10.57 -11.49
N LEU A 241 3.05 -9.77 -12.00
CA LEU A 241 2.94 -9.12 -13.31
C LEU A 241 2.77 -10.11 -14.48
N PRO A 242 3.49 -11.27 -14.53
CA PRO A 242 3.24 -12.27 -15.55
C PRO A 242 1.80 -12.82 -15.55
N LEU A 243 1.20 -12.97 -14.35
CA LEU A 243 -0.20 -13.40 -14.20
C LEU A 243 -1.16 -12.34 -14.74
N LEU A 244 -0.96 -11.07 -14.35
CA LEU A 244 -1.79 -9.95 -14.80
C LEU A 244 -1.78 -9.84 -16.32
N ALA A 245 -0.60 -9.86 -16.95
CA ALA A 245 -0.44 -9.81 -18.42
C ALA A 245 -1.14 -10.98 -19.10
N ARG A 246 -0.88 -12.20 -18.65
CA ARG A 246 -1.46 -13.42 -19.24
C ARG A 246 -2.97 -13.42 -19.19
N LEU A 247 -3.56 -12.89 -18.12
CA LEU A 247 -5.01 -12.82 -17.94
C LEU A 247 -5.62 -11.54 -18.54
N GLY A 248 -4.83 -10.68 -19.17
CA GLY A 248 -5.28 -9.52 -19.92
C GLY A 248 -5.61 -8.29 -19.07
N ALA A 249 -5.11 -8.19 -17.84
CA ALA A 249 -5.12 -6.93 -17.11
C ALA A 249 -4.21 -5.91 -17.81
N THR A 250 -4.61 -4.65 -17.82
CA THR A 250 -3.81 -3.56 -18.41
C THR A 250 -3.03 -2.77 -17.36
N HIS A 251 -3.50 -2.81 -16.09
CA HIS A 251 -2.88 -2.07 -14.99
C HIS A 251 -2.88 -2.89 -13.69
N GLY A 252 -1.84 -2.65 -12.88
CA GLY A 252 -1.72 -3.14 -11.52
C GLY A 252 -1.42 -1.98 -10.55
N GLU A 253 -1.60 -2.22 -9.24
CA GLU A 253 -1.46 -1.20 -8.20
C GLU A 253 -0.47 -1.65 -7.10
N PRO A 254 0.86 -1.49 -7.31
CA PRO A 254 1.84 -1.89 -6.32
C PRO A 254 1.84 -0.94 -5.12
N GLY A 255 1.80 -1.50 -3.91
CA GLY A 255 1.96 -0.79 -2.65
C GLY A 255 2.98 -1.50 -1.77
N HIS A 256 2.64 -2.68 -1.24
CA HIS A 256 3.56 -3.47 -0.43
C HIS A 256 4.80 -3.99 -1.19
N ALA A 257 4.74 -4.10 -2.51
CA ALA A 257 5.91 -4.46 -3.32
C ALA A 257 7.00 -3.38 -3.23
N LEU A 258 6.62 -2.09 -3.19
CA LEU A 258 7.58 -0.99 -3.01
C LEU A 258 8.40 -1.10 -1.72
N THR A 259 7.84 -1.75 -0.71
CA THR A 259 8.49 -1.95 0.60
C THR A 259 9.02 -3.36 0.81
N GLY A 260 8.89 -4.26 -0.17
CA GLY A 260 9.29 -5.66 -0.03
C GLY A 260 8.52 -6.40 1.08
N THR A 261 7.24 -6.09 1.26
CA THR A 261 6.39 -6.66 2.34
C THR A 261 5.06 -7.19 1.84
N THR A 262 5.02 -7.73 0.62
CA THR A 262 3.85 -8.49 0.16
C THR A 262 3.72 -9.79 0.96
N PRO A 263 2.55 -10.45 0.98
CA PRO A 263 2.44 -11.76 1.61
C PRO A 263 3.44 -12.80 1.06
N LEU A 264 3.86 -12.67 -0.20
CA LEU A 264 4.88 -13.55 -0.82
C LEU A 264 6.21 -13.48 -0.07
N HIS A 265 6.67 -12.29 0.33
CA HIS A 265 7.91 -12.11 1.10
C HIS A 265 7.92 -12.78 2.48
N ALA A 266 6.74 -13.08 3.03
CA ALA A 266 6.63 -13.84 4.27
C ALA A 266 6.79 -15.35 4.06
N LEU A 267 6.53 -15.85 2.84
CA LEU A 267 6.57 -17.26 2.48
C LEU A 267 7.87 -17.63 1.77
N ASP A 268 8.37 -16.72 0.94
CA ASP A 268 9.58 -16.88 0.14
C ASP A 268 10.46 -15.62 0.29
N PRO A 269 11.60 -15.73 0.99
CA PRO A 269 12.51 -14.59 1.18
C PRO A 269 13.21 -14.15 -0.10
N ASP A 270 13.21 -14.98 -1.17
CA ASP A 270 13.92 -14.70 -2.42
C ASP A 270 13.08 -13.91 -3.43
N GLN A 271 11.94 -13.34 -2.99
CA GLN A 271 11.17 -12.43 -3.83
C GLN A 271 12.03 -11.28 -4.37
N PRO A 272 11.81 -10.81 -5.63
CA PRO A 272 12.68 -9.82 -6.25
C PRO A 272 12.83 -8.52 -5.46
N GLU A 273 11.75 -7.99 -4.91
CA GLU A 273 11.78 -6.75 -4.15
C GLU A 273 12.51 -6.91 -2.82
N LYS A 274 13.34 -5.92 -2.48
CA LYS A 274 14.10 -5.89 -1.23
C LYS A 274 13.23 -5.35 -0.07
N PRO A 275 13.24 -5.98 1.13
CA PRO A 275 12.62 -5.41 2.31
C PRO A 275 13.22 -4.03 2.62
N ALA A 276 12.36 -3.02 2.77
CA ALA A 276 12.76 -1.63 2.77
C ALA A 276 12.28 -0.84 4.00
N TYR A 277 11.75 -1.48 5.02
CA TYR A 277 11.50 -0.83 6.30
C TYR A 277 11.55 -1.79 7.50
N VAL A 278 11.80 -1.20 8.66
CA VAL A 278 11.60 -1.80 9.98
C VAL A 278 10.81 -0.84 10.87
N TYR A 279 10.20 -1.38 11.90
CA TYR A 279 9.55 -0.61 12.96
C TYR A 279 10.42 -0.64 14.20
N VAL A 280 10.67 0.53 14.78
CA VAL A 280 11.47 0.70 16.00
C VAL A 280 10.58 1.16 17.14
N SER A 281 10.74 0.48 18.26
CA SER A 281 10.13 0.85 19.53
C SER A 281 11.13 0.65 20.68
N GLU A 282 10.67 0.82 21.91
CA GLU A 282 11.48 0.57 23.10
C GLU A 282 10.71 -0.15 24.20
N VAL A 283 11.42 -0.79 25.11
CA VAL A 283 10.84 -1.35 26.32
C VAL A 283 10.41 -0.22 27.25
N ALA A 284 9.10 0.04 27.32
CA ALA A 284 8.50 1.11 28.11
C ALA A 284 8.31 0.74 29.59
N HIS A 285 8.06 -0.53 29.88
CA HIS A 285 7.94 -1.05 31.25
C HIS A 285 8.00 -2.58 31.24
N THR A 286 8.09 -3.18 32.42
CA THR A 286 8.01 -4.63 32.60
C THR A 286 6.87 -4.96 33.57
N LEU A 287 6.08 -5.97 33.28
CA LEU A 287 4.99 -6.45 34.11
C LEU A 287 5.57 -7.20 35.34
N ALA A 288 4.73 -7.40 36.37
CA ALA A 288 5.12 -8.13 37.57
C ALA A 288 5.56 -9.59 37.30
N ASP A 289 5.08 -10.18 36.21
CA ASP A 289 5.47 -11.53 35.75
C ASP A 289 6.72 -11.55 34.85
N GLY A 290 7.40 -10.42 34.70
CA GLY A 290 8.64 -10.30 33.96
C GLY A 290 8.49 -10.06 32.46
N ARG A 291 7.27 -9.96 31.91
CA ARG A 291 7.03 -9.68 30.51
C ARG A 291 7.33 -8.21 30.17
N PRO A 292 8.18 -7.93 29.15
CA PRO A 292 8.40 -6.56 28.69
C PRO A 292 7.21 -6.06 27.88
N ALA A 293 6.94 -4.76 27.98
CA ALA A 293 5.96 -4.04 27.17
C ALA A 293 6.67 -3.01 26.30
N LEU A 294 6.49 -3.08 25.01
CA LEU A 294 7.00 -2.10 24.04
C LEU A 294 6.05 -0.91 23.93
N PHE A 295 6.59 0.30 23.85
CA PHE A 295 5.83 1.49 23.53
C PHE A 295 5.06 1.27 22.21
N GLY A 296 3.77 1.60 22.17
CA GLY A 296 2.88 1.32 21.03
C GLY A 296 2.54 2.58 20.23
N GLY A 297 1.71 2.40 19.21
CA GLY A 297 1.23 3.46 18.32
C GLY A 297 1.28 3.09 16.85
N GLY A 298 2.19 2.20 16.45
CA GLY A 298 2.47 1.82 15.07
C GLY A 298 1.78 0.56 14.57
N PHE A 299 0.97 -0.09 15.38
CA PHE A 299 0.34 -1.34 14.99
C PHE A 299 -1.04 -1.10 14.41
N TYR A 300 -1.16 -1.31 13.11
CA TYR A 300 -2.43 -1.41 12.45
C TYR A 300 -3.10 -2.76 12.78
N ALA A 301 -4.44 -2.81 12.87
CA ALA A 301 -5.18 -3.99 13.32
C ALA A 301 -4.87 -5.29 12.53
N ARG A 302 -4.53 -5.16 11.26
CA ARG A 302 -4.13 -6.28 10.38
C ARG A 302 -2.62 -6.48 10.32
N SER A 303 -1.83 -5.70 11.06
CA SER A 303 -0.40 -5.96 11.23
C SER A 303 -0.26 -7.08 12.26
N HIS A 304 0.33 -8.16 11.89
CA HIS A 304 0.56 -9.29 12.77
C HIS A 304 2.07 -9.41 13.06
N PRO A 305 2.63 -8.53 13.94
CA PRO A 305 4.03 -8.69 14.35
C PRO A 305 4.17 -9.98 15.12
N HIS A 306 5.17 -10.78 14.78
CA HIS A 306 5.39 -12.08 15.44
C HIS A 306 6.56 -12.05 16.40
N THR A 307 7.61 -11.31 16.07
CA THR A 307 8.87 -11.32 16.81
C THR A 307 9.44 -9.93 16.88
N ALA A 308 9.93 -9.56 18.07
CA ALA A 308 10.74 -8.37 18.32
C ALA A 308 12.20 -8.81 18.55
N LEU A 309 13.13 -8.15 17.88
CA LEU A 309 14.58 -8.25 18.16
C LEU A 309 14.95 -7.13 19.12
N LEU A 310 15.67 -7.47 20.20
CA LEU A 310 16.30 -6.50 21.09
C LEU A 310 17.81 -6.50 20.82
N PRO A 311 18.34 -5.57 20.00
CA PRO A 311 19.70 -5.63 19.47
C PRO A 311 20.77 -5.66 20.57
N ARG A 312 20.56 -4.93 21.68
CA ARG A 312 21.54 -4.88 22.79
C ARG A 312 21.80 -6.25 23.42
N THR A 313 20.82 -7.11 23.50
CA THR A 313 20.95 -8.45 24.11
C THR A 313 20.96 -9.56 23.06
N GLY A 314 20.65 -9.29 21.82
CA GLY A 314 20.40 -10.27 20.77
C GLY A 314 19.12 -11.10 20.98
N ALA A 315 18.32 -10.78 22.00
CA ALA A 315 17.10 -11.54 22.31
C ALA A 315 16.03 -11.34 21.22
N ARG A 316 15.37 -12.44 20.86
CA ARG A 316 14.22 -12.45 19.95
C ARG A 316 13.03 -12.97 20.72
N LEU A 317 12.05 -12.12 20.96
CA LEU A 317 10.88 -12.45 21.78
C LEU A 317 9.61 -12.43 20.94
N PRO A 318 8.72 -13.41 21.14
CA PRO A 318 7.39 -13.37 20.52
C PRO A 318 6.60 -12.14 20.96
N VAL A 319 5.91 -11.53 20.00
CA VAL A 319 4.97 -10.43 20.24
C VAL A 319 3.57 -11.02 20.49
N ARG A 320 2.97 -10.67 21.60
CA ARG A 320 1.62 -11.15 21.92
C ARG A 320 0.57 -10.45 21.07
N THR A 321 -0.35 -11.26 20.55
CA THR A 321 -1.49 -10.72 19.80
C THR A 321 -2.39 -9.93 20.74
N ALA A 322 -2.83 -8.76 20.28
CA ALA A 322 -3.87 -7.98 20.93
C ALA A 322 -5.13 -7.97 20.05
N PRO A 323 -6.33 -7.92 20.65
CA PRO A 323 -7.57 -7.75 19.91
C PRO A 323 -7.55 -6.49 19.03
N ALA A 324 -8.18 -6.57 17.85
CA ALA A 324 -8.15 -5.47 16.87
C ALA A 324 -8.85 -4.20 17.35
N GLU A 325 -9.78 -4.33 18.28
CA GLU A 325 -10.52 -3.24 18.93
C GLU A 325 -9.74 -2.51 20.01
N ASN A 326 -8.60 -3.05 20.46
CA ASN A 326 -7.80 -2.40 21.50
C ASN A 326 -7.05 -1.20 20.96
N ILE A 327 -6.99 -0.14 21.75
CA ILE A 327 -6.10 0.98 21.48
C ILE A 327 -4.66 0.52 21.70
N ASP A 328 -3.80 0.80 20.74
CA ASP A 328 -2.42 0.38 20.76
C ASP A 328 -1.56 1.34 21.61
N TYR A 329 -1.66 1.21 22.96
CA TYR A 329 -0.80 1.97 23.87
C TYR A 329 0.56 1.32 24.04
N TYR A 330 0.61 -0.02 24.14
CA TYR A 330 1.82 -0.82 24.23
C TYR A 330 1.57 -2.25 23.73
N ARG A 331 2.66 -2.94 23.36
CA ARG A 331 2.62 -4.35 22.97
C ARG A 331 3.41 -5.21 23.94
N LEU A 332 2.78 -6.27 24.43
CA LEU A 332 3.45 -7.23 25.30
C LEU A 332 4.31 -8.19 24.48
N LEU A 333 5.48 -8.45 24.98
CA LEU A 333 6.31 -9.57 24.55
C LEU A 333 6.11 -10.75 25.51
N ASP A 334 6.48 -11.94 25.08
CA ASP A 334 6.59 -13.07 25.98
C ASP A 334 7.75 -12.86 26.97
N ALA A 335 7.69 -13.55 28.12
CA ALA A 335 8.71 -13.43 29.12
C ALA A 335 10.06 -13.93 28.56
N PRO A 336 11.13 -13.14 28.72
CA PRO A 336 12.45 -13.55 28.27
C PRO A 336 13.00 -14.70 29.14
N PRO A 337 13.94 -15.51 28.63
CA PRO A 337 14.70 -16.44 29.46
C PRO A 337 15.39 -15.71 30.63
N ALA A 338 15.54 -16.42 31.77
CA ALA A 338 16.24 -15.87 32.92
C ALA A 338 17.64 -15.41 32.54
N GLY A 339 18.04 -14.22 33.01
CA GLY A 339 19.38 -13.67 32.75
C GLY A 339 19.50 -12.93 31.40
N THR A 340 18.47 -12.79 30.60
CA THR A 340 18.51 -12.03 29.31
C THR A 340 18.90 -10.55 29.53
N GLY A 341 18.62 -9.99 30.71
CA GLY A 341 19.08 -8.65 31.10
C GLY A 341 18.38 -7.51 30.33
N ILE A 342 17.11 -7.68 29.94
CA ILE A 342 16.30 -6.64 29.31
C ILE A 342 16.09 -5.49 30.28
N ARG A 343 16.16 -4.25 29.78
CA ARG A 343 16.04 -3.03 30.57
C ARG A 343 15.04 -2.07 29.96
N LEU A 344 14.52 -1.18 30.79
CA LEU A 344 13.77 -0.01 30.36
C LEU A 344 14.59 0.81 29.35
N GLY A 345 13.98 1.24 28.26
CA GLY A 345 14.66 1.97 27.18
C GLY A 345 15.41 1.11 26.17
N ASP A 346 15.45 -0.22 26.34
CA ASP A 346 16.04 -1.09 25.31
C ASP A 346 15.29 -0.97 24.00
N THR A 347 16.05 -0.72 22.93
CA THR A 347 15.53 -0.68 21.57
C THR A 347 14.95 -2.04 21.17
N ALA A 348 13.79 -2.03 20.56
CA ALA A 348 13.18 -3.18 19.92
C ALA A 348 12.96 -2.91 18.43
N VAL A 349 13.42 -3.83 17.57
CA VAL A 349 13.23 -3.76 16.12
C VAL A 349 12.27 -4.87 15.68
N LEU A 350 11.26 -4.51 14.92
CA LEU A 350 10.25 -5.41 14.38
C LEU A 350 10.13 -5.23 12.87
N ALA A 351 9.69 -6.26 12.19
CA ALA A 351 9.27 -6.17 10.79
C ALA A 351 7.98 -6.95 10.58
N PHE A 352 7.01 -6.32 9.96
CA PHE A 352 5.68 -6.87 9.71
C PHE A 352 4.99 -6.09 8.59
N ARG A 353 3.98 -6.68 7.99
CA ARG A 353 3.18 -6.00 6.96
C ARG A 353 2.24 -5.00 7.63
N THR A 354 2.21 -3.75 7.15
CA THR A 354 1.41 -2.68 7.75
C THR A 354 0.88 -1.67 6.72
N GLN A 355 0.02 -0.78 7.19
CA GLN A 355 -0.40 0.42 6.48
C GLN A 355 -0.14 1.63 7.38
N ILE A 356 1.00 2.27 7.20
CA ILE A 356 1.52 3.32 8.09
C ILE A 356 0.54 4.49 8.23
N PHE A 357 -0.16 4.85 7.15
CA PHE A 357 -1.05 6.03 7.12
C PHE A 357 -2.20 6.02 8.15
N VAL A 358 -2.54 4.87 8.74
CA VAL A 358 -3.56 4.76 9.80
C VAL A 358 -2.98 4.70 11.20
N THR A 359 -1.67 4.84 11.34
CA THR A 359 -0.97 4.79 12.63
C THR A 359 -0.69 6.20 13.16
N ARG A 360 -0.15 6.28 14.38
CA ARG A 360 0.31 7.53 15.01
C ARG A 360 1.82 7.70 14.91
N SER A 361 2.49 6.77 14.25
CA SER A 361 3.95 6.64 14.23
C SER A 361 4.64 7.79 13.50
N THR A 362 5.90 7.98 13.86
CA THR A 362 6.88 8.72 13.07
C THR A 362 7.35 7.85 11.89
N VAL A 363 7.73 8.49 10.80
CA VAL A 363 8.39 7.89 9.64
C VAL A 363 9.74 8.56 9.46
N ALA A 364 10.82 7.80 9.66
CA ALA A 364 12.18 8.23 9.42
C ALA A 364 12.64 7.72 8.05
N VAL A 365 13.14 8.60 7.21
CA VAL A 365 13.70 8.24 5.90
C VAL A 365 15.21 8.20 6.00
N VAL A 366 15.82 7.09 5.57
CA VAL A 366 17.27 6.88 5.57
C VAL A 366 17.74 6.61 4.14
N SER A 367 18.75 7.34 3.70
CA SER A 367 19.45 7.10 2.44
C SER A 367 20.89 6.65 2.69
N GLY A 368 21.57 6.14 1.64
CA GLY A 368 22.97 5.76 1.71
C GLY A 368 23.25 4.40 2.34
N LEU A 369 22.21 3.59 2.61
CA LEU A 369 22.38 2.21 3.10
C LEU A 369 23.11 1.35 2.07
N ALA A 370 22.74 1.47 0.79
CA ALA A 370 23.39 0.73 -0.29
C ALA A 370 24.89 1.07 -0.46
N SER A 371 25.31 2.28 -0.08
CA SER A 371 26.71 2.74 -0.14
C SER A 371 27.48 2.60 1.17
N GLY A 372 26.86 2.06 2.23
CA GLY A 372 27.47 1.94 3.55
C GLY A 372 27.65 3.28 4.29
N THR A 373 26.94 4.32 3.86
CA THR A 373 26.99 5.66 4.49
C THR A 373 25.58 6.15 4.86
N PRO A 374 24.90 5.45 5.79
CA PRO A 374 23.53 5.77 6.12
C PRO A 374 23.36 7.18 6.68
N ARG A 375 22.32 7.88 6.21
CA ARG A 375 21.96 9.23 6.64
C ARG A 375 20.45 9.33 6.85
N LEU A 376 20.04 9.86 7.99
CA LEU A 376 18.68 10.27 8.24
C LEU A 376 18.41 11.54 7.41
N THR A 377 17.50 11.45 6.42
CA THR A 377 17.19 12.55 5.49
C THR A 377 15.98 13.34 5.92
N GLY A 378 15.05 12.74 6.66
CA GLY A 378 13.88 13.41 7.17
C GLY A 378 13.09 12.61 8.19
N LEU A 379 12.33 13.35 9.00
CA LEU A 379 11.33 12.81 9.93
C LEU A 379 9.96 13.35 9.55
N TYR A 380 8.97 12.48 9.55
CA TYR A 380 7.61 12.80 9.12
C TYR A 380 6.60 12.12 10.06
N ASP A 381 5.38 12.67 10.11
CA ASP A 381 4.26 11.92 10.69
C ASP A 381 3.76 10.83 9.72
N ALA A 382 2.84 9.98 10.17
CA ALA A 382 2.26 8.90 9.38
C ALA A 382 1.39 9.40 8.19
N GLN A 383 1.17 10.72 8.06
CA GLN A 383 0.46 11.36 6.97
C GLN A 383 1.38 12.15 6.03
N GLY A 384 2.71 12.03 6.20
CA GLY A 384 3.71 12.64 5.35
C GLY A 384 4.02 14.11 5.63
N ARG A 385 3.63 14.65 6.79
CA ARG A 385 4.04 15.99 7.21
C ARG A 385 5.41 15.92 7.86
N ALA A 386 6.31 16.81 7.46
CA ALA A 386 7.63 16.93 8.09
C ALA A 386 7.48 17.36 9.57
N LEU A 387 8.31 16.77 10.43
CA LEU A 387 8.40 17.03 11.87
C LEU A 387 9.60 17.95 12.17
#